data_433b23c4c9a8416d98eae4619c8de3bb
#
_entry.id   433b23c4c9a8416d98eae4619c8de3bb
#
_cell.length_a   1.000
_cell.length_b   1.000
_cell.length_c   1.000
_cell.angle_alpha   90.00
_cell.angle_beta   90.00
_cell.angle_gamma   90.00
#
_symmetry.space_group_name_H-M   'P 1'
#
loop_
_entity.id
_entity.type
_entity.pdbx_description
1 polymer ?
#
loop_
_entity_poly.entity_id
_entity_poly.type
_entity_poly.pdbx_seq_one_letter_code
_entity_poly.pdbx_strand_id
1 'polypeptide(L)'
;MALDGTKIEANASLHANRGLEAIEREVHQMLSEAAATDRQEDELLGADNRGDELPKGLGSREGRLVRLKECKARLEREDAQARYEAELARRAALEGETGRRLVGRPPKPKTPTKNSLVANPTDPDSRVMKKQHTYLQGYNAQAVVSEDHIILAAAITQAPVDLHQLHPMLRQARANLDAAGIPKTIGVALADSGCFSEANLAEAEQEGSELLVAVMNERDQRRGVASGRGVMKGPRGRAMQGKLATERGRTLYAKRGHTVEPVFGHIKAVRGTRRFARRGLRACDGEWKLICATHNLLKLWRHSRT
;
A
#
# COMPACT_ATOMS: atom_id res chain seq x y z
N MET A 1 15.07 15.63 -1.02
CA MET A 1 14.11 14.75 -1.70
C MET A 1 12.79 14.71 -0.97
N ALA A 2 11.71 14.31 -1.64
CA ALA A 2 10.39 14.13 -1.03
C ALA A 2 9.85 12.73 -1.31
N LEU A 3 9.19 12.14 -0.31
CA LEU A 3 8.44 10.88 -0.41
C LEU A 3 6.96 11.17 -0.32
N ASP A 4 6.19 10.51 -1.15
CA ASP A 4 4.72 10.55 -1.09
C ASP A 4 4.11 9.32 -1.77
N GLY A 5 2.86 9.03 -1.42
CA GLY A 5 2.05 7.97 -1.99
C GLY A 5 0.87 8.51 -2.80
N THR A 6 0.52 7.81 -3.88
CA THR A 6 -0.63 8.16 -4.68
C THR A 6 -1.47 6.94 -5.03
N LYS A 7 -2.78 7.04 -4.92
CA LYS A 7 -3.68 5.92 -5.23
C LYS A 7 -3.86 5.82 -6.74
N ILE A 8 -3.60 4.62 -7.29
CA ILE A 8 -3.82 4.27 -8.70
C ILE A 8 -4.84 3.13 -8.76
N GLU A 9 -5.82 3.25 -9.64
CA GLU A 9 -6.87 2.24 -9.79
C GLU A 9 -6.30 0.93 -10.32
N ALA A 10 -6.80 -0.18 -9.80
CA ALA A 10 -6.55 -1.50 -10.35
C ALA A 10 -7.39 -1.73 -11.62
N ASN A 11 -6.99 -2.69 -12.43
CA ASN A 11 -7.81 -3.18 -13.54
C ASN A 11 -8.90 -4.13 -13.02
N ALA A 12 -9.72 -3.62 -12.10
CA ALA A 12 -10.80 -4.34 -11.45
C ALA A 12 -11.88 -3.36 -10.98
N SER A 13 -13.14 -3.78 -11.06
CA SER A 13 -14.27 -2.97 -10.61
C SER A 13 -14.40 -3.01 -9.09
N LEU A 14 -14.66 -1.86 -8.47
CA LEU A 14 -15.00 -1.77 -7.05
C LEU A 14 -16.24 -2.62 -6.70
N HIS A 15 -17.21 -2.70 -7.62
CA HIS A 15 -18.44 -3.46 -7.43
C HIS A 15 -18.24 -4.99 -7.52
N ALA A 16 -17.08 -5.45 -8.00
CA ALA A 16 -16.75 -6.87 -8.02
C ALA A 16 -16.28 -7.41 -6.66
N ASN A 17 -16.16 -6.56 -5.65
CA ASN A 17 -15.78 -6.99 -4.30
C ASN A 17 -16.82 -7.92 -3.68
N ARG A 18 -16.34 -8.96 -3.00
CA ARG A 18 -17.14 -9.98 -2.30
C ARG A 18 -16.65 -10.13 -0.87
N GLY A 19 -17.58 -10.19 0.07
CA GLY A 19 -17.29 -10.60 1.45
C GLY A 19 -17.11 -12.10 1.56
N LEU A 20 -16.60 -12.57 2.69
CA LEU A 20 -16.29 -13.97 2.93
C LEU A 20 -17.49 -14.89 2.69
N GLU A 21 -18.67 -14.56 3.22
CA GLU A 21 -19.91 -15.36 3.05
C GLU A 21 -20.35 -15.45 1.57
N ALA A 22 -20.18 -14.37 0.81
CA ALA A 22 -20.52 -14.38 -0.60
C ALA A 22 -19.58 -15.27 -1.40
N ILE A 23 -18.27 -15.23 -1.05
CA ILE A 23 -17.25 -16.08 -1.65
C ILE A 23 -17.51 -17.55 -1.31
N GLU A 24 -17.85 -17.86 -0.05
CA GLU A 24 -18.18 -19.21 0.39
C GLU A 24 -19.39 -19.80 -0.36
N ARG A 25 -20.46 -19.01 -0.47
CA ARG A 25 -21.65 -19.42 -1.24
C ARG A 25 -21.33 -19.66 -2.72
N GLU A 26 -20.58 -18.76 -3.35
CA GLU A 26 -20.19 -18.88 -4.76
C GLU A 26 -19.31 -20.12 -4.99
N VAL A 27 -18.32 -20.38 -4.10
CA VAL A 27 -17.48 -21.58 -4.15
C VAL A 27 -18.33 -22.84 -3.99
N HIS A 28 -19.25 -22.87 -3.01
CA HIS A 28 -20.11 -24.03 -2.79
C HIS A 28 -21.02 -24.30 -3.99
N GLN A 29 -21.62 -23.27 -4.54
CA GLN A 29 -22.45 -23.37 -5.74
C GLN A 29 -21.66 -23.93 -6.94
N MET A 30 -20.46 -23.40 -7.19
CA MET A 30 -19.61 -23.86 -8.30
C MET A 30 -19.19 -25.32 -8.15
N LEU A 31 -18.91 -25.76 -6.90
CA LEU A 31 -18.56 -27.16 -6.62
C LEU A 31 -19.76 -28.07 -6.79
N SER A 32 -20.95 -27.65 -6.34
CA SER A 32 -22.17 -28.46 -6.49
C SER A 32 -22.60 -28.59 -7.95
N GLU A 33 -22.47 -27.52 -8.74
CA GLU A 33 -22.72 -27.54 -10.18
C GLU A 33 -21.71 -28.42 -10.93
N ALA A 34 -20.41 -28.37 -10.57
CA ALA A 34 -19.39 -29.25 -11.15
C ALA A 34 -19.72 -30.73 -10.86
N ALA A 35 -20.03 -31.06 -9.59
CA ALA A 35 -20.40 -32.41 -9.21
C ALA A 35 -21.74 -32.93 -9.86
N ALA A 36 -22.63 -32.01 -10.23
CA ALA A 36 -23.81 -32.35 -11.00
C ALA A 36 -23.50 -32.64 -12.46
N THR A 37 -22.61 -31.83 -13.06
CA THR A 37 -22.14 -32.04 -14.43
C THR A 37 -21.36 -33.33 -14.56
N ASP A 38 -20.42 -33.59 -13.64
CA ASP A 38 -19.63 -34.83 -13.61
C ASP A 38 -20.53 -36.06 -13.54
N ARG A 39 -21.59 -36.01 -12.70
CA ARG A 39 -22.59 -37.13 -12.62
C ARG A 39 -23.36 -37.33 -13.91
N GLN A 40 -23.77 -36.25 -14.59
CA GLN A 40 -24.46 -36.35 -15.88
C GLN A 40 -23.52 -36.90 -16.98
N GLU A 41 -22.24 -36.53 -16.96
CA GLU A 41 -21.25 -37.04 -17.88
C GLU A 41 -20.94 -38.54 -17.63
N ASP A 42 -20.83 -38.94 -16.35
CA ASP A 42 -20.65 -40.33 -15.96
C ASP A 42 -21.87 -41.21 -16.35
N GLU A 43 -23.10 -40.67 -16.26
CA GLU A 43 -24.31 -41.35 -16.70
C GLU A 43 -24.41 -41.53 -18.24
N LEU A 44 -23.89 -40.53 -19.00
CA LEU A 44 -23.96 -40.51 -20.45
C LEU A 44 -22.79 -41.26 -21.14
N LEU A 45 -21.59 -41.19 -20.58
CA LEU A 45 -20.34 -41.63 -21.24
C LEU A 45 -19.70 -42.84 -20.52
N GLY A 46 -20.15 -43.20 -19.32
CA GLY A 46 -19.51 -44.16 -18.45
C GLY A 46 -18.33 -43.56 -17.66
N ALA A 47 -18.13 -44.07 -16.43
CA ALA A 47 -17.18 -43.51 -15.46
C ALA A 47 -15.69 -43.46 -15.87
N ASP A 48 -15.31 -44.17 -16.92
CA ASP A 48 -13.93 -44.29 -17.42
C ASP A 48 -13.61 -43.42 -18.66
N ASN A 49 -14.60 -42.76 -19.26
CA ASN A 49 -14.44 -41.94 -20.46
C ASN A 49 -14.65 -40.45 -20.17
N ARG A 50 -13.65 -39.76 -19.63
CA ARG A 50 -13.65 -38.30 -19.52
C ARG A 50 -13.30 -37.70 -20.88
N GLY A 51 -14.28 -37.05 -21.52
CA GLY A 51 -14.09 -36.29 -22.74
C GLY A 51 -13.19 -35.10 -22.50
N ASP A 52 -12.33 -34.83 -23.46
CA ASP A 52 -11.38 -33.73 -23.67
C ASP A 52 -11.22 -32.73 -22.51
N GLU A 53 -10.18 -32.91 -21.75
CA GLU A 53 -9.69 -31.90 -20.81
C GLU A 53 -9.18 -30.67 -21.61
N LEU A 54 -9.92 -29.58 -21.52
CA LEU A 54 -9.46 -28.29 -21.99
C LEU A 54 -8.15 -27.88 -21.26
N PRO A 55 -7.17 -27.29 -21.96
CA PRO A 55 -5.90 -26.93 -21.35
C PRO A 55 -6.08 -26.08 -20.10
N LYS A 56 -5.47 -26.53 -18.99
CA LYS A 56 -5.47 -25.83 -17.70
C LYS A 56 -5.04 -24.37 -17.90
N GLY A 57 -5.95 -23.43 -17.68
CA GLY A 57 -5.65 -22.00 -17.73
C GLY A 57 -6.50 -21.15 -18.67
N LEU A 58 -7.24 -21.73 -19.61
CA LEU A 58 -8.14 -20.99 -20.51
C LEU A 58 -9.62 -21.10 -20.13
N GLY A 59 -10.00 -22.03 -19.26
CA GLY A 59 -11.34 -22.15 -18.73
C GLY A 59 -11.64 -21.08 -17.70
N SER A 60 -12.53 -20.16 -18.01
CA SER A 60 -12.92 -19.04 -17.14
C SER A 60 -13.45 -19.51 -15.77
N ARG A 61 -14.03 -20.69 -15.67
CA ARG A 61 -14.68 -21.21 -14.47
C ARG A 61 -13.67 -21.76 -13.44
N GLU A 62 -12.75 -22.66 -13.82
CA GLU A 62 -11.72 -23.17 -12.92
C GLU A 62 -10.81 -22.06 -12.39
N GLY A 63 -10.35 -21.17 -13.28
CA GLY A 63 -9.55 -20.02 -12.88
C GLY A 63 -10.30 -19.06 -11.93
N ARG A 64 -11.62 -18.95 -12.04
CA ARG A 64 -12.44 -18.19 -11.10
C ARG A 64 -12.52 -18.86 -9.74
N LEU A 65 -12.75 -20.17 -9.70
CA LEU A 65 -12.78 -20.95 -8.46
C LEU A 65 -11.46 -20.88 -7.69
N VAL A 66 -10.33 -21.01 -8.39
CA VAL A 66 -8.99 -20.87 -7.78
C VAL A 66 -8.86 -19.47 -7.15
N ARG A 67 -9.17 -18.41 -7.88
CA ARG A 67 -9.10 -17.04 -7.36
C ARG A 67 -10.03 -16.79 -6.18
N LEU A 68 -11.24 -17.36 -6.18
CA LEU A 68 -12.17 -17.27 -5.06
C LEU A 68 -11.61 -17.97 -3.82
N LYS A 69 -11.03 -19.18 -3.97
CA LYS A 69 -10.37 -19.90 -2.87
C LYS A 69 -9.17 -19.12 -2.33
N GLU A 70 -8.36 -18.52 -3.19
CA GLU A 70 -7.24 -17.65 -2.79
C GLU A 70 -7.74 -16.41 -2.04
N CYS A 71 -8.80 -15.75 -2.53
CA CYS A 71 -9.44 -14.63 -1.83
C CYS A 71 -9.94 -15.03 -0.45
N LYS A 72 -10.62 -16.18 -0.33
CA LYS A 72 -11.10 -16.70 0.96
C LYS A 72 -9.93 -16.92 1.93
N ALA A 73 -8.94 -17.70 1.55
CA ALA A 73 -7.77 -18.01 2.37
C ALA A 73 -6.99 -16.76 2.79
N ARG A 74 -6.96 -15.74 1.93
CA ARG A 74 -6.34 -14.45 2.25
C ARG A 74 -7.16 -13.69 3.30
N LEU A 75 -8.47 -13.55 3.10
CA LEU A 75 -9.33 -12.85 4.05
C LEU A 75 -9.29 -13.47 5.44
N GLU A 76 -9.27 -14.80 5.51
CA GLU A 76 -9.14 -15.54 6.77
C GLU A 76 -7.80 -15.23 7.47
N ARG A 77 -6.70 -15.19 6.73
CA ARG A 77 -5.38 -14.86 7.28
C ARG A 77 -5.27 -13.41 7.73
N GLU A 78 -5.75 -12.47 6.91
CA GLU A 78 -5.71 -11.04 7.22
C GLU A 78 -6.53 -10.71 8.46
N ASP A 79 -7.73 -11.31 8.61
CA ASP A 79 -8.59 -11.11 9.79
C ASP A 79 -7.94 -11.71 11.05
N ALA A 80 -7.37 -12.91 10.95
CA ALA A 80 -6.69 -13.56 12.06
C ALA A 80 -5.47 -12.74 12.52
N GLN A 81 -4.69 -12.23 11.57
CA GLN A 81 -3.52 -11.40 11.85
C GLN A 81 -3.91 -10.06 12.48
N ALA A 82 -4.91 -9.36 11.92
CA ALA A 82 -5.37 -8.08 12.45
C ALA A 82 -5.87 -8.19 13.90
N ARG A 83 -6.58 -9.27 14.24
CA ARG A 83 -7.02 -9.51 15.62
C ARG A 83 -5.88 -9.84 16.57
N TYR A 84 -4.92 -10.60 16.09
CA TYR A 84 -3.72 -10.90 16.87
C TYR A 84 -2.94 -9.63 17.20
N GLU A 85 -2.72 -8.77 16.20
CA GLU A 85 -2.03 -7.49 16.39
C GLU A 85 -2.81 -6.53 17.30
N ALA A 86 -4.13 -6.45 17.16
CA ALA A 86 -4.98 -5.64 18.02
C ALA A 86 -4.92 -6.10 19.49
N GLU A 87 -4.91 -7.41 19.74
CA GLU A 87 -4.82 -7.93 21.10
C GLU A 87 -3.42 -7.74 21.69
N LEU A 88 -2.35 -7.86 20.89
CA LEU A 88 -0.99 -7.53 21.34
C LEU A 88 -0.88 -6.05 21.69
N ALA A 89 -1.42 -5.16 20.86
CA ALA A 89 -1.42 -3.72 21.13
C ALA A 89 -2.21 -3.39 22.40
N ARG A 90 -3.36 -4.03 22.60
CA ARG A 90 -4.16 -3.89 23.83
C ARG A 90 -3.40 -4.31 25.08
N ARG A 91 -2.71 -5.46 25.01
CA ARG A 91 -1.86 -5.92 26.14
C ARG A 91 -0.74 -4.96 26.44
N ALA A 92 -0.01 -4.52 25.41
CA ALA A 92 1.10 -3.57 25.56
C ALA A 92 0.63 -2.22 26.17
N ALA A 93 -0.54 -1.74 25.77
CA ALA A 93 -1.13 -0.53 26.36
C ALA A 93 -1.45 -0.72 27.85
N LEU A 94 -2.08 -1.82 28.24
CA LEU A 94 -2.39 -2.13 29.63
C LEU A 94 -1.14 -2.34 30.49
N GLU A 95 -0.11 -3.00 29.96
CA GLU A 95 1.18 -3.16 30.64
C GLU A 95 1.88 -1.81 30.84
N GLY A 96 1.78 -0.91 29.85
CA GLY A 96 2.30 0.46 29.94
C GLY A 96 1.56 1.34 30.95
N GLU A 97 0.23 1.19 31.07
CA GLU A 97 -0.58 1.94 32.03
C GLU A 97 -0.41 1.43 33.47
N THR A 98 -0.32 0.12 33.64
CA THR A 98 -0.27 -0.51 34.97
C THR A 98 1.15 -0.70 35.51
N GLY A 99 2.19 -0.56 34.66
CA GLY A 99 3.58 -0.85 34.99
C GLY A 99 3.84 -2.33 35.35
N ARG A 100 2.87 -3.23 35.12
CA ARG A 100 2.93 -4.65 35.45
C ARG A 100 2.75 -5.50 34.21
N ARG A 101 3.59 -6.51 34.07
CA ARG A 101 3.44 -7.51 33.00
C ARG A 101 2.18 -8.34 33.24
N LEU A 102 1.31 -8.39 32.26
CA LEU A 102 0.08 -9.20 32.33
C LEU A 102 0.42 -10.68 32.38
N VAL A 103 -0.13 -11.36 33.40
CA VAL A 103 0.02 -12.80 33.58
C VAL A 103 -0.90 -13.52 32.61
N GLY A 104 -0.42 -14.56 31.94
CA GLY A 104 -1.20 -15.41 31.06
C GLY A 104 -0.53 -15.64 29.71
N ARG A 105 -1.04 -16.64 28.99
CA ARG A 105 -0.53 -17.02 27.67
C ARG A 105 -0.80 -15.90 26.65
N PRO A 106 0.19 -15.57 25.78
CA PRO A 106 -0.05 -14.60 24.72
C PRO A 106 -1.27 -14.99 23.85
N PRO A 107 -2.02 -14.03 23.33
CA PRO A 107 -3.14 -14.32 22.47
C PRO A 107 -2.71 -15.15 21.26
N LYS A 108 -3.58 -16.02 20.78
CA LYS A 108 -3.40 -16.74 19.53
C LYS A 108 -4.33 -16.16 18.48
N PRO A 109 -3.96 -16.17 17.20
CA PRO A 109 -4.87 -15.80 16.13
C PRO A 109 -6.18 -16.60 16.27
N LYS A 110 -7.32 -15.91 16.28
CA LYS A 110 -8.66 -16.52 16.38
C LYS A 110 -9.26 -16.66 14.99
N THR A 111 -10.19 -17.61 14.85
CA THR A 111 -10.96 -17.80 13.63
C THR A 111 -11.69 -16.51 13.20
N PRO A 112 -11.81 -16.22 11.88
CA PRO A 112 -12.41 -15.00 11.38
C PRO A 112 -13.82 -14.73 11.91
N THR A 113 -14.12 -13.47 12.22
CA THR A 113 -15.50 -12.99 12.38
C THR A 113 -15.99 -12.38 11.09
N LYS A 114 -17.21 -12.73 10.76
CA LYS A 114 -17.92 -12.33 9.55
C LYS A 114 -17.95 -10.81 9.34
N ASN A 115 -17.75 -10.35 8.12
CA ASN A 115 -18.29 -9.13 7.50
C ASN A 115 -17.53 -7.81 7.42
N SER A 116 -16.24 -7.68 7.76
CA SER A 116 -15.54 -6.40 7.49
C SER A 116 -14.58 -6.44 6.32
N LEU A 117 -14.08 -7.59 5.92
CA LEU A 117 -13.09 -7.75 4.86
C LEU A 117 -13.74 -8.15 3.54
N VAL A 118 -13.29 -7.50 2.48
CA VAL A 118 -13.72 -7.82 1.12
C VAL A 118 -12.52 -8.14 0.23
N ALA A 119 -12.71 -9.03 -0.72
CA ALA A 119 -11.74 -9.36 -1.75
C ALA A 119 -12.33 -9.14 -3.14
N ASN A 120 -11.47 -8.82 -4.09
CA ASN A 120 -11.85 -8.67 -5.49
C ASN A 120 -11.40 -9.90 -6.28
N PRO A 121 -12.33 -10.74 -6.77
CA PRO A 121 -11.96 -11.94 -7.54
C PRO A 121 -11.29 -11.63 -8.89
N THR A 122 -11.44 -10.40 -9.41
CA THR A 122 -10.79 -9.97 -10.66
C THR A 122 -9.32 -9.64 -10.46
N ASP A 123 -8.99 -9.00 -9.33
CA ASP A 123 -7.64 -8.67 -8.90
C ASP A 123 -7.52 -8.88 -7.38
N PRO A 124 -7.20 -10.09 -6.93
CA PRO A 124 -7.15 -10.45 -5.51
C PRO A 124 -6.16 -9.63 -4.69
N ASP A 125 -5.12 -9.09 -5.32
CA ASP A 125 -4.11 -8.28 -4.65
C ASP A 125 -4.53 -6.82 -4.45
N SER A 126 -5.46 -6.32 -5.25
CA SER A 126 -5.96 -4.96 -5.10
C SER A 126 -6.77 -4.76 -3.81
N ARG A 127 -6.83 -3.53 -3.33
CA ARG A 127 -7.54 -3.16 -2.10
C ARG A 127 -8.51 -2.02 -2.33
N VAL A 128 -9.56 -1.99 -1.51
CA VAL A 128 -10.42 -0.81 -1.40
C VAL A 128 -9.64 0.29 -0.68
N MET A 129 -9.45 1.41 -1.32
CA MET A 129 -8.71 2.55 -0.77
C MET A 129 -9.55 3.81 -0.83
N LYS A 130 -9.49 4.60 0.24
CA LYS A 130 -10.13 5.92 0.27
C LYS A 130 -9.33 6.92 -0.56
N LYS A 131 -10.03 7.66 -1.42
CA LYS A 131 -9.47 8.77 -2.21
C LYS A 131 -10.39 9.98 -2.05
N GLN A 132 -9.96 10.95 -1.25
CA GLN A 132 -10.78 12.12 -0.88
C GLN A 132 -12.14 11.70 -0.30
N HIS A 133 -13.22 11.93 -1.02
CA HIS A 133 -14.59 11.61 -0.61
C HIS A 133 -15.14 10.31 -1.23
N THR A 134 -14.32 9.61 -2.02
CA THR A 134 -14.70 8.37 -2.74
C THR A 134 -13.82 7.21 -2.36
N TYR A 135 -14.19 6.02 -2.81
CA TYR A 135 -13.38 4.81 -2.70
C TYR A 135 -13.02 4.31 -4.09
N LEU A 136 -11.84 3.73 -4.21
CA LEU A 136 -11.40 3.05 -5.42
C LEU A 136 -10.87 1.65 -5.08
N GLN A 137 -10.94 0.76 -6.04
CA GLN A 137 -10.20 -0.50 -6.02
C GLN A 137 -8.82 -0.24 -6.63
N GLY A 138 -7.75 -0.46 -5.88
CA GLY A 138 -6.42 -0.10 -6.40
C GLY A 138 -5.26 -0.44 -5.50
N TYR A 139 -4.17 0.24 -5.77
CA TYR A 139 -2.90 0.14 -5.07
C TYR A 139 -2.42 1.53 -4.63
N ASN A 140 -1.59 1.56 -3.62
CA ASN A 140 -0.91 2.76 -3.18
C ASN A 140 0.49 2.79 -3.81
N ALA A 141 0.68 3.65 -4.81
CA ALA A 141 1.91 3.82 -5.55
C ALA A 141 2.80 4.84 -4.83
N GLN A 142 3.98 4.41 -4.40
CA GLN A 142 4.96 5.19 -3.65
C GLN A 142 6.06 5.68 -4.58
N ALA A 143 6.56 6.88 -4.34
CA ALA A 143 7.74 7.42 -5.02
C ALA A 143 8.59 8.28 -4.08
N VAL A 144 9.91 8.17 -4.23
CA VAL A 144 10.88 9.12 -3.68
C VAL A 144 11.42 9.95 -4.84
N VAL A 145 11.32 11.26 -4.73
CA VAL A 145 11.59 12.20 -5.81
C VAL A 145 12.67 13.21 -5.37
N SER A 146 13.64 13.49 -6.23
CA SER A 146 14.63 14.56 -6.02
C SER A 146 14.05 15.95 -6.27
N GLU A 147 14.75 17.00 -5.88
CA GLU A 147 14.37 18.40 -6.19
C GLU A 147 14.25 18.65 -7.70
N ASP A 148 15.02 17.94 -8.52
CA ASP A 148 14.98 18.01 -9.99
C ASP A 148 13.85 17.16 -10.60
N HIS A 149 12.93 16.66 -9.80
CA HIS A 149 11.82 15.79 -10.21
C HIS A 149 12.27 14.45 -10.82
N ILE A 150 13.44 13.94 -10.46
CA ILE A 150 13.88 12.60 -10.81
C ILE A 150 13.36 11.62 -9.75
N ILE A 151 12.72 10.55 -10.17
CA ILE A 151 12.22 9.50 -9.28
C ILE A 151 13.36 8.58 -8.93
N LEU A 152 13.76 8.56 -7.66
CA LEU A 152 14.89 7.80 -7.13
C LEU A 152 14.49 6.39 -6.68
N ALA A 153 13.25 6.23 -6.21
CA ALA A 153 12.66 4.95 -5.84
C ALA A 153 11.18 4.92 -6.17
N ALA A 154 10.69 3.74 -6.55
CA ALA A 154 9.28 3.51 -6.91
C ALA A 154 8.86 2.10 -6.49
N ALA A 155 7.72 1.99 -5.80
CA ALA A 155 7.12 0.72 -5.42
C ALA A 155 5.60 0.86 -5.31
N ILE A 156 4.86 -0.23 -5.33
CA ILE A 156 3.45 -0.22 -4.96
C ILE A 156 3.22 -1.05 -3.69
N THR A 157 2.20 -0.68 -2.94
CA THR A 157 1.79 -1.39 -1.75
C THR A 157 0.28 -1.58 -1.71
N GLN A 158 -0.14 -2.61 -1.00
CA GLN A 158 -1.55 -2.87 -0.69
C GLN A 158 -2.03 -2.07 0.52
N ALA A 159 -1.11 -1.47 1.29
CA ALA A 159 -1.45 -0.66 2.45
C ALA A 159 -2.11 0.66 2.03
N PRO A 160 -3.30 0.99 2.55
CA PRO A 160 -3.98 2.23 2.21
C PRO A 160 -3.31 3.47 2.81
N VAL A 161 -2.39 3.28 3.77
CA VAL A 161 -1.66 4.33 4.51
C VAL A 161 -0.16 4.25 4.24
N ASP A 162 0.53 5.38 4.37
CA ASP A 162 1.95 5.51 4.02
C ASP A 162 2.90 5.28 5.21
N LEU A 163 2.34 5.05 6.40
CA LEU A 163 3.06 4.97 7.68
C LEU A 163 4.29 4.05 7.66
N HIS A 164 4.17 2.89 7.04
CA HIS A 164 5.22 1.87 7.00
C HIS A 164 6.08 1.93 5.71
N GLN A 165 5.85 2.95 4.86
CA GLN A 165 6.55 3.04 3.59
C GLN A 165 7.81 3.93 3.66
N LEU A 166 7.93 4.77 4.67
CA LEU A 166 9.00 5.77 4.78
C LEU A 166 10.40 5.15 4.65
N HIS A 167 10.80 4.31 5.59
CA HIS A 167 12.15 3.74 5.63
C HIS A 167 12.44 2.75 4.50
N PRO A 168 11.53 1.83 4.12
CA PRO A 168 11.73 0.97 2.96
C PRO A 168 12.02 1.77 1.68
N MET A 169 11.27 2.84 1.45
CA MET A 169 11.43 3.67 0.25
C MET A 169 12.72 4.50 0.28
N LEU A 170 13.12 5.03 1.44
CA LEU A 170 14.39 5.74 1.59
C LEU A 170 15.59 4.80 1.40
N ARG A 171 15.53 3.58 1.95
CA ARG A 171 16.57 2.55 1.71
C ARG A 171 16.67 2.17 0.24
N GLN A 172 15.54 2.00 -0.43
CA GLN A 172 15.53 1.72 -1.88
C GLN A 172 16.12 2.88 -2.68
N ALA A 173 15.81 4.13 -2.31
CA ALA A 173 16.40 5.30 -2.98
C ALA A 173 17.92 5.35 -2.83
N ARG A 174 18.46 5.06 -1.64
CA ARG A 174 19.91 4.95 -1.40
C ARG A 174 20.53 3.85 -2.27
N ALA A 175 19.97 2.64 -2.21
CA ALA A 175 20.47 1.52 -3.00
C ALA A 175 20.48 1.80 -4.51
N ASN A 176 19.46 2.51 -5.02
CA ASN A 176 19.41 2.91 -6.42
C ASN A 176 20.46 3.97 -6.78
N LEU A 177 20.74 4.92 -5.88
CA LEU A 177 21.80 5.92 -6.07
C LEU A 177 23.18 5.23 -6.08
N ASP A 178 23.42 4.32 -5.16
CA ASP A 178 24.68 3.55 -5.08
C ASP A 178 24.87 2.69 -6.33
N ALA A 179 23.82 2.00 -6.79
CA ALA A 179 23.86 1.21 -8.01
C ALA A 179 24.12 2.06 -9.28
N ALA A 180 23.68 3.32 -9.25
CA ALA A 180 23.95 4.27 -10.33
C ALA A 180 25.34 4.93 -10.22
N GLY A 181 26.15 4.58 -9.24
CA GLY A 181 27.48 5.18 -9.00
C GLY A 181 27.42 6.66 -8.59
N ILE A 182 26.31 7.10 -8.00
CA ILE A 182 26.11 8.48 -7.55
C ILE A 182 26.43 8.57 -6.05
N PRO A 183 27.62 9.07 -5.65
CA PRO A 183 28.05 9.08 -4.26
C PRO A 183 27.40 10.20 -3.43
N LYS A 184 26.14 10.51 -3.69
CA LYS A 184 25.41 11.55 -2.97
C LYS A 184 24.61 10.94 -1.82
N THR A 185 24.88 11.44 -0.61
CA THR A 185 24.04 11.15 0.54
C THR A 185 22.68 11.87 0.42
N ILE A 186 21.65 11.24 0.92
CA ILE A 186 20.35 11.89 1.09
C ILE A 186 20.51 12.99 2.15
N GLY A 187 20.48 14.25 1.75
CA GLY A 187 20.59 15.37 2.70
C GLY A 187 19.34 15.41 3.61
N VAL A 188 18.22 15.91 3.07
CA VAL A 188 16.96 16.00 3.82
C VAL A 188 15.87 15.21 3.11
N ALA A 189 15.18 14.34 3.84
CA ALA A 189 13.98 13.63 3.40
C ALA A 189 12.73 14.37 3.90
N LEU A 190 11.79 14.64 3.01
CA LEU A 190 10.52 15.30 3.28
C LEU A 190 9.39 14.29 3.11
N ALA A 191 8.47 14.20 4.08
CA ALA A 191 7.31 13.32 4.01
C ALA A 191 6.07 14.01 4.57
N ASP A 192 4.89 13.53 4.20
CA ASP A 192 3.62 14.04 4.72
C ASP A 192 3.29 13.47 6.11
N SER A 193 2.17 13.94 6.68
CA SER A 193 1.71 13.48 7.99
C SER A 193 1.27 12.00 8.02
N GLY A 194 1.03 11.38 6.88
CA GLY A 194 0.72 9.95 6.76
C GLY A 194 1.90 9.06 7.13
N CYS A 195 3.12 9.59 7.04
CA CYS A 195 4.36 8.91 7.42
C CYS A 195 4.77 9.16 8.89
N PHE A 196 4.04 10.01 9.63
CA PHE A 196 4.42 10.37 10.98
C PHE A 196 4.17 9.24 11.99
N SER A 197 5.22 8.85 12.72
CA SER A 197 5.15 8.09 13.97
C SER A 197 6.42 8.32 14.80
N GLU A 198 6.32 8.14 16.12
CA GLU A 198 7.51 8.18 17.01
C GLU A 198 8.54 7.12 16.61
N ALA A 199 8.09 5.95 16.13
CA ALA A 199 8.96 4.88 15.67
C ALA A 199 9.72 5.28 14.39
N ASN A 200 9.04 5.87 13.40
CA ASN A 200 9.69 6.36 12.17
C ASN A 200 10.71 7.47 12.49
N LEU A 201 10.42 8.35 13.43
CA LEU A 201 11.37 9.37 13.86
C LEU A 201 12.60 8.76 14.56
N ALA A 202 12.39 7.75 15.42
CA ALA A 202 13.47 7.04 16.09
C ALA A 202 14.39 6.30 15.11
N GLU A 203 13.81 5.63 14.11
CA GLU A 203 14.56 4.92 13.06
C GLU A 203 15.37 5.91 12.20
N ALA A 204 14.80 7.06 11.83
CA ALA A 204 15.51 8.10 11.10
C ALA A 204 16.72 8.67 11.87
N GLU A 205 16.58 8.86 13.19
CA GLU A 205 17.69 9.28 14.06
C GLU A 205 18.81 8.24 14.09
N GLN A 206 18.48 6.96 14.18
CA GLN A 206 19.44 5.86 14.17
C GLN A 206 20.18 5.74 12.83
N GLU A 207 19.47 5.96 11.70
CA GLU A 207 20.05 5.95 10.35
C GLU A 207 20.86 7.21 10.03
N GLY A 208 20.87 8.21 10.91
CA GLY A 208 21.57 9.48 10.70
C GLY A 208 20.98 10.34 9.57
N SER A 209 19.73 10.12 9.21
CA SER A 209 19.05 10.84 8.15
C SER A 209 18.33 12.07 8.70
N GLU A 210 18.52 13.22 8.08
CA GLU A 210 17.70 14.38 8.39
C GLU A 210 16.31 14.19 7.76
N LEU A 211 15.30 14.02 8.63
CA LEU A 211 13.90 13.86 8.23
C LEU A 211 13.09 15.08 8.68
N LEU A 212 12.26 15.59 7.78
CA LEU A 212 11.20 16.54 8.08
C LEU A 212 9.85 15.93 7.66
N VAL A 213 9.02 15.60 8.63
CA VAL A 213 7.70 15.01 8.43
C VAL A 213 6.64 15.87 9.11
N ALA A 214 5.52 16.15 8.42
CA ALA A 214 4.44 16.90 9.04
C ALA A 214 3.88 16.12 10.22
N VAL A 215 3.73 16.80 11.36
CA VAL A 215 3.19 16.21 12.60
C VAL A 215 1.68 16.37 12.72
N MET A 216 1.08 17.16 11.85
CA MET A 216 -0.35 17.42 11.72
C MET A 216 -0.72 17.53 10.24
N ASN A 217 -2.02 17.63 9.93
CA ASN A 217 -2.42 17.81 8.53
C ASN A 217 -1.83 19.13 7.97
N GLU A 218 -1.53 19.14 6.66
CA GLU A 218 -0.83 20.25 6.01
C GLU A 218 -1.54 21.60 6.14
N ARG A 219 -2.88 21.63 6.20
CA ARG A 219 -3.63 22.87 6.37
C ARG A 219 -3.34 23.52 7.72
N ASP A 220 -3.32 22.70 8.77
CA ASP A 220 -3.05 23.18 10.13
C ASP A 220 -1.58 23.52 10.28
N GLN A 221 -0.69 22.75 9.66
CA GLN A 221 0.75 23.02 9.59
C GLN A 221 1.03 24.38 8.93
N ARG A 222 0.41 24.67 7.78
CA ARG A 222 0.57 25.94 7.07
C ARG A 222 -0.04 27.14 7.82
N ARG A 223 -1.09 26.93 8.61
CA ARG A 223 -1.75 27.97 9.40
C ARG A 223 -1.06 28.24 10.74
N GLY A 224 -0.10 27.42 11.15
CA GLY A 224 0.55 27.52 12.46
C GLY A 224 -0.42 27.25 13.64
N VAL A 225 -1.60 26.73 13.36
CA VAL A 225 -2.62 26.46 14.37
C VAL A 225 -2.43 25.05 14.88
N ALA A 226 -2.13 24.90 16.17
CA ALA A 226 -2.24 23.62 16.84
C ALA A 226 -3.73 23.22 16.83
N SER A 227 -4.12 22.31 15.91
CA SER A 227 -5.47 21.77 15.95
C SER A 227 -5.62 20.98 17.24
N GLY A 228 -6.62 21.33 18.08
CA GLY A 228 -6.85 20.71 19.38
C GLY A 228 -7.21 19.22 19.35
N ARG A 229 -7.07 18.55 18.21
CA ARG A 229 -7.29 17.11 17.99
C ARG A 229 -6.03 16.27 17.85
N GLY A 230 -4.84 16.86 17.87
CA GLY A 230 -3.57 16.17 17.70
C GLY A 230 -2.51 16.66 18.67
N VAL A 231 -2.74 16.49 19.97
CA VAL A 231 -1.65 16.71 20.95
C VAL A 231 -0.56 15.68 20.64
N MET A 232 0.62 16.17 20.23
CA MET A 232 1.81 15.35 20.09
C MET A 232 2.13 14.68 21.42
N LYS A 233 1.85 13.38 21.54
CA LYS A 233 2.04 12.64 22.78
C LYS A 233 3.52 12.33 23.05
N GLY A 234 4.35 12.21 22.01
CA GLY A 234 5.73 11.79 22.13
C GLY A 234 6.77 12.92 22.13
N PRO A 235 7.97 12.67 22.65
CA PRO A 235 9.04 13.67 22.70
C PRO A 235 9.61 14.00 21.32
N ARG A 236 9.73 13.02 20.43
CA ARG A 236 10.23 13.20 19.06
C ARG A 236 9.28 14.01 18.20
N GLY A 237 7.96 13.76 18.34
CA GLY A 237 6.95 14.56 17.66
C GLY A 237 6.99 16.03 18.06
N ARG A 238 7.17 16.35 19.35
CA ARG A 238 7.37 17.74 19.81
C ARG A 238 8.64 18.37 19.24
N ALA A 239 9.75 17.62 19.23
CA ALA A 239 11.01 18.07 18.65
C ALA A 239 10.87 18.33 17.13
N MET A 240 10.16 17.45 16.39
CA MET A 240 9.87 17.61 14.98
C MET A 240 9.00 18.85 14.73
N GLN A 241 7.99 19.08 15.54
CA GLN A 241 7.18 20.30 15.46
C GLN A 241 8.03 21.56 15.67
N GLY A 242 8.96 21.52 16.64
CA GLY A 242 9.92 22.61 16.85
C GLY A 242 10.83 22.82 15.61
N LYS A 243 11.37 21.75 15.01
CA LYS A 243 12.16 21.85 13.77
C LYS A 243 11.37 22.49 12.63
N LEU A 244 10.12 22.06 12.42
CA LEU A 244 9.23 22.61 11.38
C LEU A 244 8.82 24.06 11.64
N ALA A 245 8.84 24.53 12.88
CA ALA A 245 8.55 25.92 13.25
C ALA A 245 9.73 26.89 12.99
N THR A 246 10.96 26.38 12.79
CA THR A 246 12.11 27.20 12.42
C THR A 246 11.95 27.75 11.00
N GLU A 247 12.65 28.86 10.69
CA GLU A 247 12.69 29.41 9.32
C GLU A 247 13.22 28.39 8.32
N ARG A 248 14.34 27.70 8.66
CA ARG A 248 14.91 26.63 7.84
C ARG A 248 13.92 25.48 7.64
N GLY A 249 13.26 25.05 8.71
CA GLY A 249 12.29 23.94 8.63
C GLY A 249 11.10 24.27 7.73
N ARG A 250 10.53 25.48 7.85
CA ARG A 250 9.43 25.97 6.99
C ARG A 250 9.86 26.03 5.53
N THR A 251 11.03 26.61 5.24
CA THR A 251 11.55 26.75 3.88
C THR A 251 11.80 25.40 3.24
N LEU A 252 12.42 24.45 3.95
CA LEU A 252 12.65 23.10 3.45
C LEU A 252 11.37 22.33 3.26
N TYR A 253 10.47 22.35 4.23
CA TYR A 253 9.22 21.59 4.16
C TYR A 253 8.28 22.11 3.05
N ALA A 254 8.28 23.42 2.78
CA ALA A 254 7.51 24.00 1.69
C ALA A 254 7.90 23.41 0.31
N LYS A 255 9.13 22.94 0.14
CA LYS A 255 9.59 22.28 -1.09
C LYS A 255 8.91 20.93 -1.35
N ARG A 256 8.33 20.26 -0.32
CA ARG A 256 7.75 18.92 -0.47
C ARG A 256 6.72 18.86 -1.60
N GLY A 257 5.70 19.72 -1.54
CA GLY A 257 4.66 19.75 -2.56
C GLY A 257 5.21 20.07 -3.96
N HIS A 258 6.14 21.02 -4.04
CA HIS A 258 6.78 21.39 -5.31
C HIS A 258 7.68 20.28 -5.88
N THR A 259 8.14 19.34 -5.07
CA THR A 259 9.01 18.23 -5.49
C THR A 259 8.19 17.05 -6.01
N VAL A 260 7.17 16.58 -5.28
CA VAL A 260 6.50 15.31 -5.59
C VAL A 260 5.18 15.50 -6.36
N GLU A 261 4.40 16.53 -6.03
CA GLU A 261 3.08 16.74 -6.66
C GLU A 261 3.15 16.95 -8.19
N PRO A 262 4.13 17.72 -8.75
CA PRO A 262 4.26 17.86 -10.19
C PRO A 262 4.56 16.54 -10.90
N VAL A 263 5.32 15.64 -10.27
CA VAL A 263 5.65 14.32 -10.81
C VAL A 263 4.39 13.46 -10.91
N PHE A 264 3.61 13.36 -9.83
CA PHE A 264 2.34 12.65 -9.85
C PHE A 264 1.30 13.29 -10.78
N GLY A 265 1.26 14.63 -10.82
CA GLY A 265 0.43 15.39 -11.76
C GLY A 265 0.78 15.06 -13.22
N HIS A 266 2.07 15.05 -13.57
CA HIS A 266 2.54 14.68 -14.91
C HIS A 266 2.15 13.23 -15.25
N ILE A 267 2.39 12.27 -14.35
CA ILE A 267 2.06 10.86 -14.58
C ILE A 267 0.55 10.68 -14.77
N LYS A 268 -0.28 11.27 -13.90
CA LYS A 268 -1.73 11.04 -13.89
C LYS A 268 -2.49 11.89 -14.89
N ALA A 269 -2.16 13.18 -15.01
CA ALA A 269 -2.93 14.12 -15.82
C ALA A 269 -2.38 14.21 -17.25
N VAL A 270 -1.06 14.32 -17.41
CA VAL A 270 -0.47 14.50 -18.75
C VAL A 270 -0.30 13.16 -19.46
N ARG A 271 0.18 12.12 -18.77
CA ARG A 271 0.39 10.78 -19.34
C ARG A 271 -0.82 9.84 -19.21
N GLY A 272 -1.89 10.29 -18.55
CA GLY A 272 -3.15 9.56 -18.43
C GLY A 272 -3.11 8.31 -17.53
N THR A 273 -2.03 8.08 -16.78
CA THR A 273 -1.85 6.88 -15.95
C THR A 273 -2.64 7.01 -14.65
N ARG A 274 -3.93 6.72 -14.70
CA ARG A 274 -4.84 6.73 -13.53
C ARG A 274 -5.23 5.33 -13.09
N ARG A 275 -5.05 4.34 -13.96
CA ARG A 275 -5.38 2.93 -13.76
C ARG A 275 -4.25 2.07 -14.31
N PHE A 276 -3.92 0.98 -13.61
CA PHE A 276 -3.01 -0.04 -14.13
C PHE A 276 -3.66 -0.84 -15.26
N ALA A 277 -2.87 -1.19 -16.26
CA ALA A 277 -3.30 -2.11 -17.32
C ALA A 277 -3.23 -3.57 -16.84
N ARG A 278 -2.28 -3.87 -15.96
CA ARG A 278 -2.05 -5.21 -15.43
C ARG A 278 -2.83 -5.47 -14.15
N ARG A 279 -2.84 -6.74 -13.71
CA ARG A 279 -3.45 -7.23 -12.47
C ARG A 279 -2.42 -7.96 -11.63
N GLY A 280 -2.64 -7.95 -10.30
CA GLY A 280 -1.73 -8.54 -9.32
C GLY A 280 -0.59 -7.60 -8.92
N LEU A 281 -0.19 -7.70 -7.65
CA LEU A 281 0.78 -6.79 -7.04
C LEU A 281 2.11 -6.73 -7.81
N ARG A 282 2.67 -7.88 -8.15
CA ARG A 282 3.97 -7.95 -8.85
C ARG A 282 3.94 -7.32 -10.24
N ALA A 283 2.87 -7.60 -11.01
CA ALA A 283 2.76 -7.08 -12.38
C ALA A 283 2.50 -5.56 -12.38
N CYS A 284 1.66 -5.08 -11.47
CA CYS A 284 1.41 -3.64 -11.30
C CYS A 284 2.63 -2.90 -10.75
N ASP A 285 3.46 -3.53 -9.89
CA ASP A 285 4.72 -2.93 -9.41
C ASP A 285 5.72 -2.76 -10.57
N GLY A 286 5.83 -3.78 -11.45
CA GLY A 286 6.63 -3.68 -12.67
C GLY A 286 6.13 -2.57 -13.60
N GLU A 287 4.82 -2.45 -13.78
CA GLU A 287 4.19 -1.38 -14.57
C GLU A 287 4.48 -0.01 -13.96
N TRP A 288 4.36 0.14 -12.64
CA TRP A 288 4.67 1.40 -11.94
C TRP A 288 6.14 1.81 -12.12
N LYS A 289 7.06 0.86 -11.95
CA LYS A 289 8.50 1.11 -12.16
C LYS A 289 8.81 1.53 -13.59
N LEU A 290 8.16 0.92 -14.59
CA LEU A 290 8.31 1.32 -16.00
C LEU A 290 7.77 2.73 -16.26
N ILE A 291 6.62 3.08 -15.67
CA ILE A 291 6.05 4.44 -15.75
C ILE A 291 7.02 5.47 -15.16
N CYS A 292 7.60 5.17 -13.99
CA CYS A 292 8.58 6.02 -13.34
C CYS A 292 9.89 6.14 -14.14
N ALA A 293 10.40 5.04 -14.67
CA ALA A 293 11.61 5.03 -15.51
C ALA A 293 11.42 5.88 -16.78
N THR A 294 10.28 5.75 -17.46
CA THR A 294 9.97 6.55 -18.66
C THR A 294 9.74 8.03 -18.34
N HIS A 295 9.28 8.38 -17.11
CA HIS A 295 9.26 9.76 -16.63
C HIS A 295 10.68 10.30 -16.50
N ASN A 296 11.59 9.57 -15.87
CA ASN A 296 12.99 9.97 -15.72
C ASN A 296 13.68 10.12 -17.08
N LEU A 297 13.50 9.19 -18.01
CA LEU A 297 14.05 9.27 -19.36
C LEU A 297 13.62 10.57 -20.08
N LEU A 298 12.35 10.94 -19.97
CA LEU A 298 11.85 12.18 -20.56
C LEU A 298 12.50 13.42 -19.93
N LYS A 299 12.71 13.40 -18.60
CA LYS A 299 13.41 14.49 -17.89
C LYS A 299 14.85 14.61 -18.34
N LEU A 300 15.59 13.51 -18.39
CA LEU A 300 16.99 13.47 -18.84
C LEU A 300 17.11 13.93 -20.31
N TRP A 301 16.25 13.45 -21.18
CA TRP A 301 16.23 13.86 -22.59
C TRP A 301 15.98 15.36 -22.76
N ARG A 302 15.08 15.95 -21.99
CA ARG A 302 14.83 17.40 -22.02
C ARG A 302 16.04 18.18 -21.52
N HIS A 303 16.69 17.71 -20.45
CA HIS A 303 17.88 18.35 -19.90
C HIS A 303 19.10 18.30 -20.86
N SER A 304 19.23 17.22 -21.65
CA SER A 304 20.32 17.09 -22.62
C SER A 304 20.19 18.03 -23.86
N ARG A 305 19.05 18.72 -23.98
CA ARG A 305 18.77 19.66 -25.08
C ARG A 305 18.83 21.14 -24.68
N THR A 306 18.98 21.42 -23.40
CA THR A 306 19.22 22.75 -22.82
C THR A 306 20.71 22.93 -22.55
#